data_8abdcd3a910023539c63b95bafd2340d
#
_entry.id   8abdcd3a910023539c63b95bafd2340d
#
_cell.length_a   1.000
_cell.length_b   1.000
_cell.length_c   1.000
_cell.angle_alpha   90.00
_cell.angle_beta   90.00
_cell.angle_gamma   90.00
#
_symmetry.space_group_name_H-M   'P 1'
#
loop_
_entity.id
_entity.type
_entity.pdbx_description
1 polymer ?
#
loop_
_entity_poly.entity_id
_entity_poly.type
_entity_poly.pdbx_seq_one_letter_code
_entity_poly.pdbx_strand_id
1 'polypeptide(L)'
;MRTIHTDEIIKNIKEMCIEANLSLTEDMKCRFKNATESEKSPLGKQILNQLQENMEIAAADQIPICQDTGMAIVFLNIGQDVHIEGMDLHDAVNEGVRQGYTEGYLRKSVVKDPLIRENTKDNTPAIVHIDIVPGENLEILVAPKGFGSENMSRIFMLKPADGEEGVKKSVIQAVKDAGPNACPPMVVGVGLGGSFEKAAFLAKKALTRSLDTPSDKPHIAKLEKELLEEINQLGIGPGGLGGSTTALGLNIETYPTHIAGMPLAVNICCHVNRHAHRVL
;
A
#
# COMPACT_ATOMS: atom_id res chain seq x y z
N MET A 1 27.23 18.63 -0.73
CA MET A 1 25.83 18.79 -1.22
C MET A 1 25.76 18.08 -2.56
N ARG A 2 24.96 17.06 -2.64
CA ARG A 2 24.78 16.24 -3.85
C ARG A 2 23.66 16.83 -4.72
N THR A 3 23.90 16.98 -6.00
CA THR A 3 22.88 17.47 -6.95
C THR A 3 22.22 16.28 -7.65
N ILE A 4 20.89 16.25 -7.66
CA ILE A 4 20.08 15.28 -8.38
C ILE A 4 19.22 16.06 -9.38
N HIS A 5 19.31 15.71 -10.66
CA HIS A 5 18.52 16.37 -11.71
C HIS A 5 17.12 15.76 -11.80
N THR A 6 16.13 16.59 -12.03
CA THR A 6 14.71 16.13 -12.11
C THR A 6 14.48 15.13 -13.24
N ASP A 7 15.28 15.12 -14.31
CA ASP A 7 15.20 14.10 -15.36
C ASP A 7 15.45 12.68 -14.83
N GLU A 8 16.36 12.55 -13.84
CA GLU A 8 16.64 11.27 -13.20
C GLU A 8 15.43 10.83 -12.34
N ILE A 9 14.79 11.78 -11.65
CA ILE A 9 13.56 11.52 -10.86
C ILE A 9 12.43 11.07 -11.79
N ILE A 10 12.21 11.79 -12.90
CA ILE A 10 11.18 11.46 -13.91
C ILE A 10 11.38 10.04 -14.43
N LYS A 11 12.61 9.73 -14.86
CA LYS A 11 12.95 8.40 -15.38
C LYS A 11 12.66 7.29 -14.38
N ASN A 12 13.12 7.46 -13.14
CA ASN A 12 12.95 6.46 -12.10
C ASN A 12 11.47 6.26 -11.75
N ILE A 13 10.69 7.33 -11.56
CA ILE A 13 9.25 7.24 -11.25
C ILE A 13 8.49 6.57 -12.41
N LYS A 14 8.82 6.90 -13.66
CA LYS A 14 8.25 6.23 -14.84
C LYS A 14 8.45 4.73 -14.77
N GLU A 15 9.68 4.28 -14.63
CA GLU A 15 10.04 2.87 -14.55
C GLU A 15 9.37 2.16 -13.36
N MET A 16 9.36 2.81 -12.18
CA MET A 16 8.74 2.27 -10.98
C MET A 16 7.22 2.13 -11.08
N CYS A 17 6.53 3.04 -11.78
CA CYS A 17 5.09 2.91 -12.05
C CYS A 17 4.80 1.65 -12.88
N ILE A 18 5.63 1.37 -13.87
CA ILE A 18 5.49 0.19 -14.73
C ILE A 18 5.84 -1.07 -13.92
N GLU A 19 7.02 -1.13 -13.34
CA GLU A 19 7.53 -2.26 -12.56
C GLU A 19 6.53 -2.71 -11.48
N ALA A 20 6.05 -1.78 -10.67
CA ALA A 20 5.11 -2.08 -9.59
C ALA A 20 3.79 -2.68 -10.10
N ASN A 21 3.38 -2.40 -11.32
CA ASN A 21 2.15 -2.94 -11.91
C ASN A 21 2.35 -4.30 -12.60
N LEU A 22 3.59 -4.69 -12.91
CA LEU A 22 3.90 -5.93 -13.61
C LEU A 22 4.35 -7.05 -12.66
N SER A 23 4.92 -6.71 -11.51
CA SER A 23 5.45 -7.70 -10.57
C SER A 23 5.24 -7.27 -9.13
N LEU A 24 4.92 -8.23 -8.27
CA LEU A 24 4.89 -8.03 -6.82
C LEU A 24 6.29 -8.20 -6.22
N THR A 25 6.47 -7.64 -5.02
CA THR A 25 7.69 -7.80 -4.22
C THR A 25 7.90 -9.25 -3.78
N GLU A 26 9.13 -9.64 -3.47
CA GLU A 26 9.46 -11.03 -3.13
C GLU A 26 8.79 -11.50 -1.85
N ASP A 27 8.62 -10.64 -0.86
CA ASP A 27 7.86 -10.94 0.36
C ASP A 27 6.39 -11.27 0.05
N MET A 28 5.75 -10.52 -0.86
CA MET A 28 4.39 -10.81 -1.30
C MET A 28 4.30 -12.18 -2.00
N LYS A 29 5.24 -12.50 -2.90
CA LYS A 29 5.30 -13.81 -3.56
C LYS A 29 5.48 -14.94 -2.55
N CYS A 30 6.37 -14.76 -1.56
CA CYS A 30 6.58 -15.70 -0.46
C CYS A 30 5.30 -15.91 0.36
N ARG A 31 4.60 -14.82 0.72
CA ARG A 31 3.32 -14.88 1.45
C ARG A 31 2.24 -15.63 0.68
N PHE A 32 2.14 -15.44 -0.63
CA PHE A 32 1.22 -16.21 -1.46
C PHE A 32 1.51 -17.70 -1.45
N LYS A 33 2.78 -18.09 -1.62
CA LYS A 33 3.20 -19.48 -1.56
C LYS A 33 2.83 -20.13 -0.23
N ASN A 34 3.20 -19.48 0.89
CA ASN A 34 2.90 -19.97 2.23
C ASN A 34 1.37 -20.07 2.47
N ALA A 35 0.62 -19.08 1.99
CA ALA A 35 -0.84 -19.07 2.07
C ALA A 35 -1.45 -20.24 1.31
N THR A 36 -0.98 -20.54 0.10
CA THR A 36 -1.48 -21.66 -0.70
C THR A 36 -1.20 -23.01 -0.03
N GLU A 37 -0.02 -23.17 0.57
CA GLU A 37 0.35 -24.40 1.28
C GLU A 37 -0.52 -24.61 2.53
N SER A 38 -0.81 -23.53 3.29
CA SER A 38 -1.51 -23.58 4.58
C SER A 38 -3.04 -23.45 4.48
N GLU A 39 -3.59 -22.99 3.33
CA GLU A 39 -5.04 -22.84 3.14
C GLU A 39 -5.76 -24.17 3.30
N LYS A 40 -6.86 -24.14 4.06
CA LYS A 40 -7.64 -25.36 4.40
C LYS A 40 -8.78 -25.62 3.41
N SER A 41 -9.32 -24.57 2.80
CA SER A 41 -10.40 -24.67 1.82
C SER A 41 -9.87 -25.14 0.46
N PRO A 42 -10.39 -26.23 -0.15
CA PRO A 42 -10.01 -26.61 -1.49
C PRO A 42 -10.27 -25.52 -2.54
N LEU A 43 -11.40 -24.80 -2.41
CA LEU A 43 -11.73 -23.66 -3.26
C LEU A 43 -10.76 -22.50 -3.02
N GLY A 44 -10.44 -22.20 -1.74
CA GLY A 44 -9.46 -21.19 -1.38
C GLY A 44 -8.08 -21.46 -1.99
N LYS A 45 -7.61 -22.73 -1.95
CA LYS A 45 -6.37 -23.15 -2.63
C LYS A 45 -6.41 -22.92 -4.14
N GLN A 46 -7.51 -23.29 -4.76
CA GLN A 46 -7.69 -23.09 -6.21
C GLN A 46 -7.59 -21.60 -6.58
N ILE A 47 -8.23 -20.74 -5.81
CA ILE A 47 -8.18 -19.28 -6.02
C ILE A 47 -6.76 -18.75 -5.83
N LEU A 48 -6.05 -19.14 -4.76
CA LEU A 48 -4.67 -18.72 -4.52
C LEU A 48 -3.75 -19.17 -5.65
N ASN A 49 -3.91 -20.38 -6.18
CA ASN A 49 -3.14 -20.86 -7.35
C ASN A 49 -3.42 -20.01 -8.59
N GLN A 50 -4.69 -19.66 -8.86
CA GLN A 50 -5.04 -18.79 -10.00
C GLN A 50 -4.44 -17.39 -9.84
N LEU A 51 -4.40 -16.83 -8.61
CA LEU A 51 -3.77 -15.53 -8.36
C LEU A 51 -2.26 -15.60 -8.58
N GLN A 52 -1.59 -16.68 -8.20
CA GLN A 52 -0.16 -16.87 -8.45
C GLN A 52 0.12 -17.03 -9.95
N GLU A 53 -0.64 -17.85 -10.66
CA GLU A 53 -0.55 -18.01 -12.12
C GLU A 53 -0.73 -16.67 -12.83
N ASN A 54 -1.73 -15.85 -12.40
CA ASN A 54 -1.91 -14.51 -12.95
C ASN A 54 -0.69 -13.59 -12.75
N MET A 55 -0.04 -13.67 -11.58
CA MET A 55 1.19 -12.89 -11.32
C MET A 55 2.36 -13.35 -12.18
N GLU A 56 2.50 -14.66 -12.42
CA GLU A 56 3.55 -15.23 -13.27
C GLU A 56 3.34 -14.82 -14.73
N ILE A 57 2.12 -14.92 -15.25
CA ILE A 57 1.75 -14.47 -16.59
C ILE A 57 2.01 -12.96 -16.74
N ALA A 58 1.57 -12.16 -15.78
CA ALA A 58 1.76 -10.71 -15.83
C ALA A 58 3.25 -10.33 -15.94
N ALA A 59 4.10 -10.97 -15.13
CA ALA A 59 5.54 -10.73 -15.17
C ALA A 59 6.21 -11.24 -16.45
N ALA A 60 5.81 -12.42 -16.96
CA ALA A 60 6.37 -13.01 -18.17
C ALA A 60 5.98 -12.23 -19.43
N ASP A 61 4.71 -11.87 -19.55
CA ASP A 61 4.16 -11.20 -20.74
C ASP A 61 4.24 -9.68 -20.66
N GLN A 62 4.78 -9.13 -19.55
CA GLN A 62 4.91 -7.68 -19.32
C GLN A 62 3.58 -6.95 -19.42
N ILE A 63 2.54 -7.52 -18.82
CA ILE A 63 1.19 -6.93 -18.73
C ILE A 63 0.81 -6.65 -17.29
N PRO A 64 -0.07 -5.67 -17.01
CA PRO A 64 -0.49 -5.36 -15.63
C PRO A 64 -1.18 -6.55 -14.94
N ILE A 65 -0.84 -6.79 -13.67
CA ILE A 65 -1.41 -7.86 -12.84
C ILE A 65 -2.93 -7.69 -12.69
N CYS A 66 -3.43 -6.46 -12.72
CA CYS A 66 -4.84 -6.13 -12.51
C CYS A 66 -5.26 -4.99 -13.45
N GLN A 67 -6.54 -4.97 -13.85
CA GLN A 67 -7.13 -3.88 -14.63
C GLN A 67 -7.15 -2.54 -13.86
N ASP A 68 -7.19 -2.55 -12.52
CA ASP A 68 -7.02 -1.36 -11.70
C ASP A 68 -5.53 -1.16 -11.41
N THR A 69 -4.86 -0.39 -12.23
CA THR A 69 -3.45 -0.05 -12.05
C THR A 69 -3.22 1.09 -11.06
N GLY A 70 -4.30 1.55 -10.45
CA GLY A 70 -4.30 2.42 -9.28
C GLY A 70 -4.02 3.90 -9.54
N MET A 71 -4.08 4.65 -8.47
CA MET A 71 -3.58 6.02 -8.37
C MET A 71 -2.16 5.98 -7.79
N ALA A 72 -1.23 6.73 -8.36
CA ALA A 72 0.15 6.75 -7.88
C ALA A 72 0.25 7.49 -6.54
N ILE A 73 0.77 6.79 -5.52
CA ILE A 73 1.19 7.38 -4.25
C ILE A 73 2.71 7.37 -4.26
N VAL A 74 3.32 8.52 -4.10
CA VAL A 74 4.78 8.68 -4.15
C VAL A 74 5.28 9.21 -2.81
N PHE A 75 6.20 8.49 -2.19
CA PHE A 75 6.92 8.93 -0.99
C PHE A 75 8.33 9.29 -1.38
N LEU A 76 8.77 10.48 -0.99
CA LEU A 76 10.11 11.00 -1.20
C LEU A 76 10.75 11.27 0.16
N ASN A 77 11.86 10.59 0.47
CA ASN A 77 12.72 10.95 1.59
C ASN A 77 13.93 11.67 1.00
N ILE A 78 13.97 12.98 1.17
CA ILE A 78 15.01 13.85 0.59
C ILE A 78 16.08 14.09 1.64
N GLY A 79 17.29 13.66 1.34
CA GLY A 79 18.45 13.98 2.19
C GLY A 79 18.65 15.48 2.34
N GLN A 80 18.93 15.92 3.55
CA GLN A 80 19.12 17.36 3.87
C GLN A 80 20.24 18.02 3.05
N ASP A 81 21.22 17.23 2.58
CA ASP A 81 22.34 17.68 1.76
C ASP A 81 22.10 17.46 0.25
N VAL A 82 20.89 17.15 -0.16
CA VAL A 82 20.46 17.03 -1.57
C VAL A 82 20.01 18.38 -2.09
N HIS A 83 20.53 18.75 -3.27
CA HIS A 83 20.01 19.83 -4.09
C HIS A 83 19.30 19.24 -5.31
N ILE A 84 18.04 19.59 -5.51
CA ILE A 84 17.27 19.18 -6.68
C ILE A 84 17.35 20.28 -7.72
N GLU A 85 17.83 19.93 -8.93
CA GLU A 85 18.01 20.86 -10.05
C GLU A 85 17.08 20.46 -11.20
N GLY A 86 16.58 21.46 -11.93
CA GLY A 86 15.72 21.28 -13.09
C GLY A 86 14.35 21.92 -12.90
N MET A 87 13.27 21.19 -13.25
CA MET A 87 11.89 21.68 -13.10
C MET A 87 11.41 21.57 -11.64
N ASP A 88 10.22 22.08 -11.36
CA ASP A 88 9.57 21.88 -10.06
C ASP A 88 9.45 20.39 -9.72
N LEU A 89 9.70 20.04 -8.46
CA LEU A 89 9.73 18.65 -8.02
C LEU A 89 8.36 17.95 -8.17
N HIS A 90 7.25 18.63 -7.85
CA HIS A 90 5.92 18.06 -8.05
C HIS A 90 5.60 17.85 -9.53
N ASP A 91 6.03 18.76 -10.38
CA ASP A 91 5.88 18.64 -11.85
C ASP A 91 6.72 17.46 -12.37
N ALA A 92 7.95 17.29 -11.87
CA ALA A 92 8.80 16.15 -12.22
C ALA A 92 8.20 14.81 -11.81
N VAL A 93 7.65 14.71 -10.59
CA VAL A 93 6.93 13.51 -10.14
C VAL A 93 5.74 13.21 -11.04
N ASN A 94 4.91 14.21 -11.34
CA ASN A 94 3.75 14.06 -12.20
C ASN A 94 4.15 13.69 -13.63
N GLU A 95 5.23 14.25 -14.16
CA GLU A 95 5.75 13.87 -15.47
C GLU A 95 6.19 12.41 -15.52
N GLY A 96 6.90 11.93 -14.50
CA GLY A 96 7.26 10.51 -14.37
C GLY A 96 6.04 9.59 -14.34
N VAL A 97 5.01 9.96 -13.58
CA VAL A 97 3.74 9.22 -13.52
C VAL A 97 3.03 9.24 -14.88
N ARG A 98 2.93 10.40 -15.54
CA ARG A 98 2.32 10.53 -16.87
C ARG A 98 2.98 9.62 -17.89
N GLN A 99 4.31 9.65 -17.96
CA GLN A 99 5.07 8.79 -18.85
C GLN A 99 4.88 7.31 -18.49
N GLY A 100 4.98 6.93 -17.22
CA GLY A 100 4.82 5.56 -16.76
C GLY A 100 3.45 4.97 -17.10
N TYR A 101 2.38 5.73 -16.85
CA TYR A 101 1.01 5.28 -17.17
C TYR A 101 0.71 5.28 -18.65
N THR A 102 1.41 6.07 -19.44
CA THR A 102 1.22 6.12 -20.91
C THR A 102 2.03 5.01 -21.59
N GLU A 103 3.32 4.93 -21.33
CA GLU A 103 4.23 3.98 -21.96
C GLU A 103 4.03 2.54 -21.45
N GLY A 104 3.63 2.37 -20.17
CA GLY A 104 3.27 1.08 -19.57
C GLY A 104 1.87 0.60 -19.92
N TYR A 105 1.11 1.32 -20.76
CA TYR A 105 -0.29 1.00 -21.10
C TYR A 105 -1.18 0.83 -19.87
N LEU A 106 -0.89 1.56 -18.78
CA LEU A 106 -1.63 1.50 -17.54
C LEU A 106 -2.94 2.29 -17.64
N ARG A 107 -3.94 1.88 -16.85
CA ARG A 107 -5.25 2.52 -16.84
C ARG A 107 -5.19 3.92 -16.23
N LYS A 108 -5.67 4.94 -16.96
CA LYS A 108 -5.81 6.32 -16.49
C LYS A 108 -7.10 6.44 -15.69
N SER A 109 -7.01 6.41 -14.36
CA SER A 109 -8.17 6.34 -13.46
C SER A 109 -8.45 7.64 -12.70
N VAL A 110 -7.55 8.63 -12.78
CA VAL A 110 -7.68 9.89 -12.04
C VAL A 110 -8.68 10.83 -12.70
N VAL A 111 -9.54 11.45 -11.89
CA VAL A 111 -10.50 12.49 -12.31
C VAL A 111 -10.10 13.83 -11.70
N LYS A 112 -10.32 14.92 -12.46
CA LYS A 112 -9.94 16.29 -12.08
C LYS A 112 -10.68 16.81 -10.87
N ASP A 113 -11.93 16.38 -10.72
CA ASP A 113 -12.80 16.78 -9.61
C ASP A 113 -13.65 15.59 -9.16
N PRO A 114 -13.80 15.38 -7.84
CA PRO A 114 -14.49 14.20 -7.32
C PRO A 114 -16.00 14.19 -7.61
N LEU A 115 -16.63 15.34 -7.88
CA LEU A 115 -18.05 15.46 -8.17
C LEU A 115 -18.32 15.52 -9.69
N ILE A 116 -17.56 16.33 -10.44
CA ILE A 116 -17.71 16.49 -11.91
C ILE A 116 -17.16 15.27 -12.66
N ARG A 117 -16.10 14.64 -12.15
CA ARG A 117 -15.52 13.36 -12.58
C ARG A 117 -15.00 13.33 -14.03
N GLU A 118 -14.53 14.45 -14.54
CA GLU A 118 -13.80 14.50 -15.81
C GLU A 118 -12.42 13.83 -15.66
N ASN A 119 -12.10 12.85 -16.50
CA ASN A 119 -10.83 12.13 -16.45
C ASN A 119 -9.66 13.03 -16.86
N THR A 120 -8.53 12.93 -16.16
CA THR A 120 -7.30 13.69 -16.47
C THR A 120 -6.59 13.20 -17.72
N LYS A 121 -6.85 11.96 -18.13
CA LYS A 121 -6.30 11.25 -19.31
C LYS A 121 -4.83 10.83 -19.22
N ASP A 122 -4.15 11.16 -18.14
CA ASP A 122 -2.72 10.87 -17.93
C ASP A 122 -2.41 10.27 -16.54
N ASN A 123 -3.44 10.06 -15.73
CA ASN A 123 -3.38 9.53 -14.36
C ASN A 123 -2.64 10.45 -13.37
N THR A 124 -2.55 11.74 -13.67
CA THR A 124 -2.03 12.76 -12.74
C THR A 124 -3.16 13.61 -12.15
N PRO A 125 -2.95 14.31 -11.02
CA PRO A 125 -1.72 14.31 -10.22
C PRO A 125 -1.55 13.03 -9.40
N ALA A 126 -0.30 12.72 -9.06
CA ALA A 126 0.04 11.77 -8.01
C ALA A 126 -0.26 12.37 -6.62
N ILE A 127 -0.45 11.51 -5.63
CA ILE A 127 -0.39 11.93 -4.21
C ILE A 127 1.07 11.85 -3.78
N VAL A 128 1.67 12.98 -3.43
CA VAL A 128 3.08 13.08 -3.08
C VAL A 128 3.24 13.40 -1.60
N HIS A 129 4.02 12.56 -0.93
CA HIS A 129 4.46 12.78 0.45
C HIS A 129 5.97 13.01 0.47
N ILE A 130 6.41 14.07 1.13
CA ILE A 130 7.83 14.45 1.20
C ILE A 130 8.23 14.54 2.66
N ASP A 131 9.33 13.85 2.99
CA ASP A 131 10.03 13.98 4.27
C ASP A 131 11.47 14.43 4.01
N ILE A 132 12.02 15.28 4.87
CA ILE A 132 13.44 15.65 4.89
C ILE A 132 14.14 14.78 5.92
N VAL A 133 15.18 14.07 5.49
CA VAL A 133 15.96 13.14 6.33
C VAL A 133 17.43 13.51 6.35
N PRO A 134 18.23 13.08 7.33
CA PRO A 134 19.67 13.27 7.29
C PRO A 134 20.33 12.58 6.08
N GLY A 135 21.40 13.20 5.53
CA GLY A 135 22.21 12.59 4.48
C GLY A 135 22.04 13.21 3.09
N GLU A 136 22.57 12.54 2.08
CA GLU A 136 22.69 13.03 0.70
C GLU A 136 22.01 12.13 -0.35
N ASN A 137 21.13 11.24 0.07
CA ASN A 137 20.36 10.38 -0.84
C ASN A 137 18.94 10.91 -1.02
N LEU A 138 18.36 10.62 -2.17
CA LEU A 138 16.93 10.74 -2.44
C LEU A 138 16.37 9.34 -2.52
N GLU A 139 15.53 8.97 -1.56
CA GLU A 139 14.81 7.73 -1.58
C GLU A 139 13.42 7.96 -2.17
N ILE A 140 13.06 7.16 -3.17
CA ILE A 140 11.77 7.22 -3.88
C ILE A 140 11.06 5.89 -3.68
N LEU A 141 9.79 5.96 -3.25
CA LEU A 141 8.91 4.82 -3.19
C LEU A 141 7.62 5.15 -3.95
N VAL A 142 7.28 4.34 -4.94
CA VAL A 142 6.05 4.46 -5.73
C VAL A 142 5.13 3.29 -5.41
N ALA A 143 3.94 3.60 -4.92
CA ALA A 143 2.92 2.61 -4.53
C ALA A 143 1.59 2.89 -5.26
N PRO A 144 1.36 2.29 -6.43
CA PRO A 144 0.09 2.41 -7.12
C PRO A 144 -1.03 1.74 -6.30
N LYS A 145 -2.03 2.52 -5.89
CA LYS A 145 -3.11 2.06 -5.01
C LYS A 145 -4.44 1.93 -5.74
N GLY A 146 -4.92 0.69 -5.85
CA GLY A 146 -6.24 0.38 -6.41
C GLY A 146 -7.38 0.84 -5.50
N PHE A 147 -8.46 1.35 -6.10
CA PHE A 147 -9.53 2.01 -5.34
C PHE A 147 -10.63 1.06 -4.86
N GLY A 148 -10.77 -0.14 -5.40
CA GLY A 148 -11.69 -1.13 -4.85
C GLY A 148 -11.43 -1.38 -3.37
N SER A 149 -10.19 -1.67 -3.02
CA SER A 149 -9.78 -1.86 -1.62
C SER A 149 -9.59 -0.54 -0.86
N GLU A 150 -9.17 0.55 -1.53
CA GLU A 150 -9.04 1.86 -0.88
C GLU A 150 -10.37 2.34 -0.27
N ASN A 151 -11.47 2.14 -0.99
CA ASN A 151 -12.81 2.50 -0.52
C ASN A 151 -13.24 1.74 0.76
N MET A 152 -12.59 0.63 1.07
CA MET A 152 -12.88 -0.18 2.27
C MET A 152 -12.10 0.29 3.50
N SER A 153 -11.21 1.26 3.35
CA SER A 153 -10.41 1.81 4.46
C SER A 153 -11.27 2.63 5.43
N ARG A 154 -10.86 2.67 6.69
CA ARG A 154 -11.60 3.34 7.77
C ARG A 154 -10.65 4.12 8.66
N ILE A 155 -11.20 5.18 9.28
CA ILE A 155 -10.52 5.94 10.32
C ILE A 155 -11.39 6.01 11.56
N PHE A 156 -10.77 5.89 12.72
CA PHE A 156 -11.43 5.91 14.02
C PHE A 156 -10.71 6.88 14.95
N MET A 157 -11.46 7.69 15.67
CA MET A 157 -10.93 8.52 16.72
C MET A 157 -11.20 7.87 18.07
N LEU A 158 -10.32 6.95 18.47
CA LEU A 158 -10.44 6.22 19.73
C LEU A 158 -10.06 7.10 20.91
N LYS A 159 -10.58 6.73 22.07
CA LYS A 159 -10.17 7.32 23.35
C LYS A 159 -9.04 6.49 23.96
N PRO A 160 -8.12 7.11 24.74
CA PRO A 160 -7.07 6.37 25.42
C PRO A 160 -7.60 5.21 26.29
N ALA A 161 -8.80 5.37 26.86
CA ALA A 161 -9.46 4.33 27.66
C ALA A 161 -9.89 3.08 26.86
N ASP A 162 -10.01 3.19 25.52
CA ASP A 162 -10.35 2.04 24.67
C ASP A 162 -9.17 1.05 24.58
N GLY A 163 -7.95 1.53 24.80
CA GLY A 163 -6.74 0.71 24.90
C GLY A 163 -6.48 -0.19 23.68
N GLU A 164 -5.69 -1.23 23.89
CA GLU A 164 -5.35 -2.22 22.86
C GLU A 164 -6.59 -2.96 22.32
N GLU A 165 -7.55 -3.26 23.21
CA GLU A 165 -8.80 -3.94 22.82
C GLU A 165 -9.64 -3.09 21.87
N GLY A 166 -9.69 -1.77 22.08
CA GLY A 166 -10.35 -0.84 21.14
C GLY A 166 -9.68 -0.84 19.77
N VAL A 167 -8.34 -0.90 19.72
CA VAL A 167 -7.58 -1.03 18.48
C VAL A 167 -7.93 -2.33 17.77
N LYS A 168 -7.84 -3.48 18.45
CA LYS A 168 -8.16 -4.80 17.89
C LYS A 168 -9.58 -4.84 17.33
N LYS A 169 -10.55 -4.41 18.12
CA LYS A 169 -11.97 -4.38 17.71
C LYS A 169 -12.17 -3.55 16.45
N SER A 170 -11.54 -2.38 16.37
CA SER A 170 -11.71 -1.46 15.23
C SER A 170 -11.04 -2.00 13.96
N VAL A 171 -9.84 -2.60 14.06
CA VAL A 171 -9.16 -3.24 12.93
C VAL A 171 -9.99 -4.42 12.39
N ILE A 172 -10.44 -5.29 13.27
CA ILE A 172 -11.29 -6.45 12.90
C ILE A 172 -12.59 -5.98 12.27
N GLN A 173 -13.22 -4.92 12.82
CA GLN A 173 -14.44 -4.37 12.23
C GLN A 173 -14.20 -3.82 10.82
N ALA A 174 -13.11 -3.08 10.60
CA ALA A 174 -12.76 -2.56 9.28
C ALA A 174 -12.57 -3.69 8.25
N VAL A 175 -11.92 -4.79 8.62
CA VAL A 175 -11.74 -5.96 7.76
C VAL A 175 -13.07 -6.68 7.48
N LYS A 176 -13.93 -6.82 8.49
CA LYS A 176 -15.29 -7.39 8.31
C LYS A 176 -16.13 -6.56 7.34
N ASP A 177 -16.11 -5.23 7.49
CA ASP A 177 -16.83 -4.30 6.62
C ASP A 177 -16.32 -4.33 5.19
N ALA A 178 -15.01 -4.54 5.02
CA ALA A 178 -14.39 -4.70 3.72
C ALA A 178 -14.87 -5.99 3.02
N GLY A 179 -14.85 -7.09 3.74
CA GLY A 179 -15.31 -8.38 3.25
C GLY A 179 -14.76 -8.74 1.86
N PRO A 180 -15.59 -9.32 0.98
CA PRO A 180 -15.17 -9.66 -0.39
C PRO A 180 -14.85 -8.46 -1.28
N ASN A 181 -15.35 -7.26 -0.95
CA ASN A 181 -15.18 -6.05 -1.76
C ASN A 181 -13.72 -5.56 -1.83
N ALA A 182 -12.87 -6.01 -0.91
CA ALA A 182 -11.45 -5.71 -0.91
C ALA A 182 -10.60 -6.65 -1.76
N CYS A 183 -11.19 -7.60 -2.46
CA CYS A 183 -10.48 -8.65 -3.23
C CYS A 183 -9.43 -9.38 -2.38
N PRO A 184 -9.86 -10.10 -1.32
CA PRO A 184 -8.92 -10.84 -0.46
C PRO A 184 -8.23 -12.01 -1.22
N PRO A 185 -7.06 -12.46 -0.72
CA PRO A 185 -6.49 -12.13 0.59
C PRO A 185 -5.91 -10.72 0.66
N MET A 186 -6.17 -10.02 1.75
CA MET A 186 -5.85 -8.61 1.92
C MET A 186 -4.42 -8.42 2.44
N VAL A 187 -3.88 -7.20 2.27
CA VAL A 187 -2.82 -6.64 3.10
C VAL A 187 -3.41 -5.47 3.87
N VAL A 188 -3.18 -5.44 5.17
CA VAL A 188 -3.76 -4.43 6.06
C VAL A 188 -2.67 -3.52 6.60
N GLY A 189 -2.76 -2.24 6.30
CA GLY A 189 -1.91 -1.20 6.87
C GLY A 189 -2.64 -0.49 7.99
N VAL A 190 -2.02 -0.38 9.15
CA VAL A 190 -2.58 0.29 10.32
C VAL A 190 -1.70 1.47 10.72
N GLY A 191 -2.30 2.62 10.90
CA GLY A 191 -1.65 3.80 11.47
C GLY A 191 -2.24 4.11 12.84
N LEU A 192 -1.42 4.16 13.88
CA LEU A 192 -1.83 4.37 15.25
C LEU A 192 -1.11 5.56 15.87
N GLY A 193 -1.85 6.55 16.32
CA GLY A 193 -1.33 7.75 16.95
C GLY A 193 -1.18 8.94 15.98
N GLY A 194 -0.44 9.96 16.40
CA GLY A 194 -0.36 11.25 15.72
C GLY A 194 -1.66 12.03 15.85
N SER A 195 -2.13 12.55 14.72
CA SER A 195 -3.38 13.25 14.51
C SER A 195 -4.23 12.53 13.46
N PHE A 196 -5.40 13.05 13.13
CA PHE A 196 -6.32 12.46 12.14
C PHE A 196 -5.63 12.14 10.80
N GLU A 197 -4.96 13.12 10.21
CA GLU A 197 -4.25 12.99 8.93
C GLU A 197 -2.99 12.13 9.05
N LYS A 198 -2.27 12.23 10.20
CA LYS A 198 -1.04 11.43 10.42
C LYS A 198 -1.36 9.95 10.56
N ALA A 199 -2.42 9.57 11.24
CA ALA A 199 -2.86 8.18 11.31
C ALA A 199 -3.19 7.61 9.92
N ALA A 200 -3.89 8.38 9.06
CA ALA A 200 -4.18 7.96 7.69
C ALA A 200 -2.91 7.80 6.84
N PHE A 201 -1.96 8.74 6.95
CA PHE A 201 -0.65 8.64 6.31
C PHE A 201 0.12 7.40 6.76
N LEU A 202 0.19 7.14 8.08
CA LEU A 202 0.88 5.98 8.64
C LEU A 202 0.28 4.67 8.15
N ALA A 203 -1.06 4.57 8.10
CA ALA A 203 -1.74 3.39 7.57
C ALA A 203 -1.38 3.13 6.10
N LYS A 204 -1.26 4.19 5.29
CA LYS A 204 -0.80 4.09 3.90
C LYS A 204 0.66 3.63 3.83
N LYS A 205 1.54 4.21 4.64
CA LYS A 205 2.95 3.85 4.70
C LYS A 205 3.15 2.41 5.19
N ALA A 206 2.35 1.95 6.14
CA ALA A 206 2.39 0.57 6.65
C ALA A 206 2.20 -0.49 5.54
N LEU A 207 1.44 -0.19 4.49
CA LEU A 207 1.28 -1.08 3.33
C LEU A 207 2.56 -1.28 2.51
N THR A 208 3.54 -0.40 2.66
CA THR A 208 4.80 -0.44 1.90
C THR A 208 5.98 -1.03 2.68
N ARG A 209 5.79 -1.33 3.97
CA ARG A 209 6.77 -2.10 4.74
C ARG A 209 6.69 -3.57 4.35
N SER A 210 7.84 -4.23 4.18
CA SER A 210 7.88 -5.66 3.90
C SER A 210 7.09 -6.45 4.95
N LEU A 211 6.29 -7.41 4.49
CA LEU A 211 5.51 -8.29 5.36
C LEU A 211 6.40 -9.25 6.18
N ASP A 212 7.67 -9.42 5.80
CA ASP A 212 8.64 -10.24 6.52
C ASP A 212 9.40 -9.44 7.59
N THR A 213 9.14 -8.12 7.68
CA THR A 213 9.79 -7.25 8.66
C THR A 213 8.77 -6.82 9.74
N PRO A 214 8.77 -7.45 10.93
CA PRO A 214 7.91 -7.03 12.03
C PRO A 214 8.27 -5.63 12.52
N SER A 215 7.37 -4.99 13.26
CA SER A 215 7.67 -3.71 13.92
C SER A 215 8.90 -3.83 14.84
N ASP A 216 9.71 -2.78 14.89
CA ASP A 216 10.85 -2.65 15.81
C ASP A 216 10.41 -2.55 17.29
N LYS A 217 9.13 -2.27 17.53
CA LYS A 217 8.53 -2.20 18.87
C LYS A 217 7.92 -3.54 19.25
N PRO A 218 8.47 -4.27 20.25
CA PRO A 218 8.04 -5.63 20.56
C PRO A 218 6.53 -5.80 20.84
N HIS A 219 5.90 -4.81 21.49
CA HIS A 219 4.47 -4.83 21.76
C HIS A 219 3.64 -4.63 20.49
N ILE A 220 4.12 -3.85 19.52
CA ILE A 220 3.46 -3.68 18.21
C ILE A 220 3.65 -4.92 17.35
N ALA A 221 4.86 -5.49 17.29
CA ALA A 221 5.10 -6.74 16.57
C ALA A 221 4.23 -7.91 17.08
N LYS A 222 4.01 -7.96 18.41
CA LYS A 222 3.05 -8.90 19.02
C LYS A 222 1.62 -8.64 18.53
N LEU A 223 1.19 -7.38 18.55
CA LEU A 223 -0.15 -6.97 18.12
C LEU A 223 -0.38 -7.24 16.61
N GLU A 224 0.63 -7.01 15.76
CA GLU A 224 0.59 -7.37 14.34
C GLU A 224 0.28 -8.86 14.14
N LYS A 225 0.98 -9.71 14.85
CA LYS A 225 0.79 -11.16 14.79
C LYS A 225 -0.61 -11.58 15.27
N GLU A 226 -1.01 -11.11 16.45
CA GLU A 226 -2.33 -11.43 17.02
C GLU A 226 -3.48 -10.99 16.09
N LEU A 227 -3.41 -9.77 15.56
CA LEU A 227 -4.41 -9.26 14.62
C LEU A 227 -4.47 -10.06 13.33
N LEU A 228 -3.33 -10.46 12.77
CA LEU A 228 -3.31 -11.27 11.55
C LEU A 228 -3.96 -12.64 11.81
N GLU A 229 -3.70 -13.27 12.96
CA GLU A 229 -4.33 -14.53 13.35
C GLU A 229 -5.85 -14.36 13.51
N GLU A 230 -6.31 -13.30 14.20
CA GLU A 230 -7.74 -13.01 14.38
C GLU A 230 -8.44 -12.70 13.06
N ILE A 231 -7.81 -11.92 12.16
CA ILE A 231 -8.33 -11.63 10.81
C ILE A 231 -8.53 -12.92 10.02
N ASN A 232 -7.57 -13.84 10.07
CA ASN A 232 -7.65 -15.10 9.34
C ASN A 232 -8.71 -16.06 9.92
N GLN A 233 -9.07 -15.91 11.20
CA GLN A 233 -10.19 -16.64 11.81
C GLN A 233 -11.58 -16.14 11.35
N LEU A 234 -11.66 -14.97 10.70
CA LEU A 234 -12.95 -14.47 10.17
C LEU A 234 -13.52 -15.35 9.07
N GLY A 235 -12.69 -16.14 8.41
CA GLY A 235 -13.14 -17.09 7.39
C GLY A 235 -13.65 -16.45 6.10
N ILE A 236 -13.33 -15.18 5.84
CA ILE A 236 -13.69 -14.50 4.57
C ILE A 236 -13.01 -15.22 3.40
N GLY A 237 -11.73 -15.56 3.56
CA GLY A 237 -10.99 -16.40 2.63
C GLY A 237 -10.66 -15.77 1.27
N PRO A 238 -9.86 -16.47 0.44
CA PRO A 238 -9.49 -16.02 -0.89
C PRO A 238 -10.71 -15.71 -1.77
N GLY A 239 -10.68 -14.58 -2.46
CA GLY A 239 -11.83 -14.11 -3.26
C GLY A 239 -13.09 -13.78 -2.48
N GLY A 240 -13.08 -13.88 -1.14
CA GLY A 240 -14.28 -13.74 -0.31
C GLY A 240 -15.20 -14.96 -0.34
N LEU A 241 -14.69 -16.11 -0.78
CA LEU A 241 -15.46 -17.35 -0.98
C LEU A 241 -15.24 -18.38 0.13
N GLY A 242 -14.76 -17.92 1.27
CA GLY A 242 -14.46 -18.79 2.42
C GLY A 242 -13.05 -19.37 2.38
N GLY A 243 -12.53 -19.67 3.56
CA GLY A 243 -11.19 -20.23 3.72
C GLY A 243 -10.47 -19.64 4.92
N SER A 244 -9.26 -20.10 5.15
CA SER A 244 -8.42 -19.69 6.28
C SER A 244 -7.47 -18.52 5.98
N THR A 245 -7.41 -18.05 4.73
CA THR A 245 -6.54 -16.96 4.30
C THR A 245 -7.37 -15.73 3.92
N THR A 246 -7.69 -14.89 4.89
CA THR A 246 -8.38 -13.60 4.69
C THR A 246 -7.38 -12.50 4.39
N ALA A 247 -6.22 -12.52 5.06
CA ALA A 247 -5.13 -11.57 4.84
C ALA A 247 -3.77 -12.29 4.74
N LEU A 248 -2.89 -11.74 3.90
CA LEU A 248 -1.49 -12.19 3.73
C LEU A 248 -0.56 -11.57 4.77
N GLY A 249 -0.91 -10.38 5.26
CA GLY A 249 -0.12 -9.67 6.24
C GLY A 249 -0.82 -8.45 6.81
N LEU A 250 -0.29 -7.98 7.93
CA LEU A 250 -0.70 -6.76 8.61
C LEU A 250 0.52 -6.07 9.19
N ASN A 251 0.66 -4.79 8.91
CA ASN A 251 1.70 -3.93 9.47
C ASN A 251 1.08 -2.75 10.21
N ILE A 252 1.69 -2.36 11.33
CA ILE A 252 1.28 -1.22 12.16
C ILE A 252 2.41 -0.20 12.23
N GLU A 253 2.17 1.01 11.75
CA GLU A 253 3.03 2.17 11.98
C GLU A 253 2.48 3.02 13.11
N THR A 254 3.36 3.51 13.98
CA THR A 254 2.96 4.28 15.15
C THR A 254 3.63 5.65 15.20
N TYR A 255 2.96 6.61 15.81
CA TYR A 255 3.50 7.95 16.06
C TYR A 255 3.06 8.46 17.45
N PRO A 256 3.88 9.25 18.14
CA PRO A 256 3.44 9.93 19.37
C PRO A 256 2.13 10.68 19.16
N THR A 257 1.26 10.65 20.17
CA THR A 257 -0.06 11.27 20.07
C THR A 257 -0.37 12.15 21.28
N HIS A 258 -1.40 12.98 21.17
CA HIS A 258 -1.87 13.79 22.27
C HIS A 258 -2.45 12.91 23.39
N ILE A 259 -2.23 13.28 24.67
CA ILE A 259 -2.65 12.50 25.84
C ILE A 259 -4.14 12.16 25.85
N ALA A 260 -4.98 13.00 25.23
CA ALA A 260 -6.44 12.83 25.20
C ALA A 260 -6.97 12.08 23.98
N GLY A 261 -6.11 11.62 23.06
CA GLY A 261 -6.53 11.00 21.81
C GLY A 261 -5.76 9.73 21.48
N MET A 262 -6.38 8.88 20.69
CA MET A 262 -5.77 7.69 20.09
C MET A 262 -6.34 7.46 18.67
N PRO A 263 -5.94 8.30 17.70
CA PRO A 263 -6.40 8.13 16.33
C PRO A 263 -5.86 6.82 15.73
N LEU A 264 -6.72 6.13 15.02
CA LEU A 264 -6.45 4.86 14.37
C LEU A 264 -6.97 4.92 12.93
N ALA A 265 -6.12 4.60 11.97
CA ALA A 265 -6.52 4.39 10.59
C ALA A 265 -6.22 2.97 10.15
N VAL A 266 -7.12 2.38 9.37
CA VAL A 266 -6.98 1.05 8.78
C VAL A 266 -7.09 1.23 7.27
N ASN A 267 -5.98 1.05 6.56
CA ASN A 267 -5.94 1.10 5.11
C ASN A 267 -5.92 -0.32 4.55
N ILE A 268 -6.95 -0.66 3.81
CA ILE A 268 -7.10 -1.99 3.21
C ILE A 268 -6.47 -2.00 1.82
N CYS A 269 -5.63 -2.99 1.55
CA CYS A 269 -5.14 -3.29 0.22
C CYS A 269 -5.59 -4.69 -0.22
N CYS A 270 -5.88 -4.86 -1.51
CA CYS A 270 -6.18 -6.17 -2.07
C CYS A 270 -4.93 -7.05 -2.16
N HIS A 271 -5.08 -8.24 -2.69
CA HIS A 271 -3.98 -9.18 -2.93
C HIS A 271 -2.88 -8.62 -3.87
N VAL A 272 -3.16 -7.57 -4.64
CA VAL A 272 -2.17 -6.85 -5.44
C VAL A 272 -1.64 -5.65 -4.64
N ASN A 273 -0.99 -5.93 -3.49
CA ASN A 273 -0.25 -4.92 -2.75
C ASN A 273 1.12 -4.74 -3.41
N ARG A 274 1.30 -3.65 -4.12
CA ARG A 274 2.41 -3.40 -5.04
C ARG A 274 3.09 -2.07 -4.74
N HIS A 275 4.40 -2.09 -4.82
CA HIS A 275 5.23 -0.88 -4.74
C HIS A 275 6.62 -1.17 -5.31
N ALA A 276 7.32 -0.11 -5.70
CA ALA A 276 8.71 -0.14 -6.11
C ALA A 276 9.50 0.88 -5.29
N HIS A 277 10.76 0.59 -5.01
CA HIS A 277 11.64 1.41 -4.18
C HIS A 277 12.98 1.60 -4.85
N ARG A 278 13.50 2.84 -4.83
CA ARG A 278 14.85 3.19 -5.34
C ARG A 278 15.49 4.25 -4.48
N VAL A 279 16.81 4.22 -4.45
CA VAL A 279 17.67 5.24 -3.80
C VAL A 279 18.56 5.84 -4.87
N LEU A 280 18.47 7.16 -5.05
CA LEU A 280 19.31 7.96 -5.92
C LEU A 280 20.41 8.66 -5.12
#